data_b1f6b375e5e6b0c07b22d669eba0a542
#
_entry.id   b1f6b375e5e6b0c07b22d669eba0a542
#
_cell.length_a   1.000
_cell.length_b   1.000
_cell.length_c   1.000
_cell.angle_alpha   90.00
_cell.angle_beta   90.00
_cell.angle_gamma   90.00
#
_symmetry.space_group_name_H-M   'P 1'
#
loop_
_entity.id
_entity.type
_entity.pdbx_description
1 polymer ?
#
loop_
_entity_poly.entity_id
_entity_poly.type
_entity_poly.pdbx_seq_one_letter_code
_entity_poly.pdbx_strand_id
1 'polypeptide(L)'
;ESFFNFCALTLEKYKSNEKIMQINGSFHLSQFKSFDESYYFSKLNSCWGWATWKRAWEMFDADMIGYEESRDRGEIDKYYENRQISNWMISYLEEANSPSCGIWSTQWSYSILKNNGLCINPTFNLVNNIGFFDAPTSGIHESFSSYSDYMLENFSHIEHPDEIQYDVSNDVLEFKNIIQLTDPRLLNKGLINFIKRAIKTVLNLFHER
;
A
#
# COMPACT_ATOMS: atom_id res chain seq x y z
N GLU A 1 -12.55 -9.49 13.38
CA GLU A 1 -13.71 -8.73 13.92
C GLU A 1 -13.43 -7.22 13.85
N SER A 2 -12.31 -6.74 14.41
CA SER A 2 -11.95 -5.30 14.43
C SER A 2 -11.92 -4.67 13.05
N PHE A 3 -11.37 -5.35 12.04
CA PHE A 3 -11.37 -4.86 10.65
C PHE A 3 -12.78 -4.58 10.11
N PHE A 4 -13.71 -5.51 10.31
CA PHE A 4 -15.08 -5.33 9.82
C PHE A 4 -15.83 -4.20 10.54
N ASN A 5 -15.60 -4.05 11.85
CA ASN A 5 -16.17 -2.94 12.62
C ASN A 5 -15.61 -1.59 12.14
N PHE A 6 -14.30 -1.51 11.91
CA PHE A 6 -13.66 -0.32 11.36
C PHE A 6 -14.23 0.03 9.98
N CYS A 7 -14.35 -0.97 9.09
CA CYS A 7 -14.96 -0.77 7.79
C CYS A 7 -16.41 -0.30 7.90
N ALA A 8 -17.23 -0.89 8.75
CA ALA A 8 -18.64 -0.51 8.89
C ALA A 8 -18.79 0.95 9.30
N LEU A 9 -18.02 1.42 10.29
CA LEU A 9 -18.06 2.80 10.76
C LEU A 9 -17.55 3.80 9.72
N THR A 10 -16.44 3.50 9.06
CA THR A 10 -15.84 4.40 8.06
C THR A 10 -16.64 4.40 6.75
N LEU A 11 -17.20 3.25 6.32
CA LEU A 11 -18.11 3.18 5.17
C LEU A 11 -19.35 4.04 5.38
N GLU A 12 -19.96 4.00 6.56
CA GLU A 12 -21.13 4.83 6.87
C GLU A 12 -20.76 6.32 6.93
N LYS A 13 -19.64 6.66 7.60
CA LYS A 13 -19.21 8.06 7.73
C LYS A 13 -18.96 8.74 6.39
N TYR A 14 -18.31 8.03 5.45
CA TYR A 14 -17.90 8.60 4.16
C TYR A 14 -18.75 8.16 2.97
N LYS A 15 -19.95 7.60 3.20
CA LYS A 15 -20.81 7.06 2.14
C LYS A 15 -21.12 8.02 1.00
N SER A 16 -21.25 9.32 1.32
CA SER A 16 -21.57 10.38 0.34
C SER A 16 -20.34 11.21 -0.07
N ASN A 17 -19.16 10.86 0.40
CA ASN A 17 -17.95 11.61 0.07
C ASN A 17 -17.22 10.97 -1.11
N GLU A 18 -17.33 11.56 -2.28
CA GLU A 18 -16.77 11.04 -3.54
C GLU A 18 -15.23 11.02 -3.55
N LYS A 19 -14.58 11.85 -2.72
CA LYS A 19 -13.14 11.93 -2.64
C LYS A 19 -12.53 10.70 -1.96
N ILE A 20 -13.25 10.05 -1.06
CA ILE A 20 -12.77 8.85 -0.37
C ILE A 20 -13.19 7.62 -1.16
N MET A 21 -12.22 6.87 -1.67
CA MET A 21 -12.47 5.76 -2.57
C MET A 21 -12.15 4.38 -1.98
N GLN A 22 -11.27 4.29 -0.98
CA GLN A 22 -10.88 3.02 -0.38
C GLN A 22 -10.65 3.15 1.12
N ILE A 23 -10.85 2.04 1.82
CA ILE A 23 -10.45 1.82 3.22
C ILE A 23 -9.42 0.70 3.21
N ASN A 24 -8.25 0.94 3.77
CA ASN A 24 -7.20 -0.05 3.96
C ASN A 24 -7.33 -0.70 5.34
N GLY A 25 -6.85 -1.95 5.47
CA GLY A 25 -6.83 -2.66 6.76
C GLY A 25 -5.43 -2.80 7.34
N SER A 26 -4.40 -2.59 6.54
CA SER A 26 -3.00 -2.73 6.95
C SER A 26 -2.44 -1.41 7.48
N PHE A 27 -1.61 -1.49 8.53
CA PHE A 27 -0.85 -0.36 9.05
C PHE A 27 0.59 -0.78 9.33
N HIS A 28 1.53 -0.02 8.81
CA HIS A 28 2.95 -0.37 8.86
C HIS A 28 3.84 0.71 9.50
N LEU A 29 3.25 1.79 10.02
CA LEU A 29 3.99 2.94 10.55
C LEU A 29 4.11 2.97 12.07
N SER A 30 3.62 1.97 12.80
CA SER A 30 3.60 1.94 14.28
C SER A 30 4.96 2.18 14.95
N GLN A 31 6.05 1.76 14.29
CA GLN A 31 7.42 1.96 14.79
C GLN A 31 8.01 3.34 14.46
N PHE A 32 7.36 4.11 13.57
CA PHE A 32 7.91 5.35 13.02
C PHE A 32 7.12 6.58 13.40
N LYS A 33 5.84 6.45 13.66
CA LYS A 33 4.94 7.57 13.97
C LYS A 33 3.78 7.11 14.86
N SER A 34 3.44 7.92 15.85
CA SER A 34 2.18 7.84 16.59
C SER A 34 1.16 8.79 15.99
N PHE A 35 -0.11 8.45 16.13
CA PHE A 35 -1.25 9.25 15.69
C PHE A 35 -2.23 9.39 16.84
N ASP A 36 -2.91 10.52 16.93
CA ASP A 36 -3.97 10.74 17.91
C ASP A 36 -5.31 10.21 17.39
N GLU A 37 -5.52 10.26 16.06
CA GLU A 37 -6.71 9.75 15.39
C GLU A 37 -6.57 8.27 15.05
N SER A 38 -7.72 7.59 14.87
CA SER A 38 -7.75 6.17 14.52
C SER A 38 -7.39 5.87 13.07
N TYR A 39 -7.31 6.89 12.22
CA TYR A 39 -6.92 6.76 10.82
C TYR A 39 -6.48 8.10 10.23
N TYR A 40 -5.78 8.04 9.10
CA TYR A 40 -5.37 9.20 8.31
C TYR A 40 -5.71 8.98 6.83
N PHE A 41 -5.59 10.04 6.03
CA PHE A 41 -5.85 9.97 4.59
C PHE A 41 -4.54 9.86 3.82
N SER A 42 -4.53 8.93 2.85
CA SER A 42 -3.35 8.55 2.06
C SER A 42 -3.72 8.47 0.58
N LYS A 43 -2.74 8.59 -0.29
CA LYS A 43 -2.84 8.29 -1.72
C LYS A 43 -2.28 6.90 -2.07
N LEU A 44 -1.74 6.20 -1.07
CA LEU A 44 -1.31 4.82 -1.20
C LEU A 44 -2.45 3.88 -0.79
N ASN A 45 -2.77 2.93 -1.66
CA ASN A 45 -3.76 1.91 -1.40
C ASN A 45 -3.10 0.55 -1.17
N SER A 46 -3.74 -0.29 -0.37
CA SER A 46 -3.34 -1.68 -0.09
C SER A 46 -4.47 -2.64 -0.44
N CYS A 47 -4.13 -3.80 -1.00
CA CYS A 47 -5.11 -4.84 -1.30
C CYS A 47 -5.25 -5.90 -0.18
N TRP A 48 -4.52 -5.76 0.92
CA TRP A 48 -4.60 -6.70 2.04
C TRP A 48 -5.64 -6.20 3.05
N GLY A 49 -6.82 -6.84 3.04
CA GLY A 49 -7.95 -6.36 3.82
C GLY A 49 -8.32 -4.94 3.43
N TRP A 50 -9.32 -4.81 2.59
CA TRP A 50 -9.76 -3.51 2.10
C TRP A 50 -11.27 -3.48 1.91
N ALA A 51 -11.82 -2.28 1.89
CA ALA A 51 -13.21 -2.04 1.57
C ALA A 51 -13.36 -0.81 0.68
N THR A 52 -14.46 -0.74 -0.05
CA THR A 52 -14.82 0.38 -0.91
C THR A 52 -16.33 0.52 -1.01
N TRP A 53 -16.80 1.57 -1.64
CA TRP A 53 -18.20 1.86 -1.93
C TRP A 53 -18.55 1.47 -3.36
N LYS A 54 -19.82 1.07 -3.58
CA LYS A 54 -20.31 0.82 -4.93
C LYS A 54 -20.02 1.99 -5.88
N ARG A 55 -20.26 3.24 -5.44
CA ARG A 55 -19.97 4.47 -6.21
C ARG A 55 -18.53 4.60 -6.66
N ALA A 56 -17.58 4.18 -5.80
CA ALA A 56 -16.15 4.25 -6.12
C ALA A 56 -15.75 3.07 -7.04
N TRP A 57 -16.28 1.86 -6.77
CA TRP A 57 -16.01 0.69 -7.59
C TRP A 57 -16.57 0.80 -9.01
N GLU A 58 -17.65 1.54 -9.22
CA GLU A 58 -18.20 1.86 -10.54
C GLU A 58 -17.22 2.68 -11.41
N MET A 59 -16.20 3.30 -10.78
CA MET A 59 -15.11 4.02 -11.48
C MET A 59 -13.90 3.13 -11.80
N PHE A 60 -13.96 1.83 -11.50
CA PHE A 60 -12.88 0.90 -11.81
C PHE A 60 -12.70 0.76 -13.32
N ASP A 61 -11.50 1.02 -13.78
CA ASP A 61 -11.09 0.98 -15.18
C ASP A 61 -10.00 -0.08 -15.38
N ALA A 62 -10.41 -1.26 -15.82
CA ALA A 62 -9.50 -2.38 -16.04
C ALA A 62 -8.56 -2.15 -17.24
N ASP A 63 -8.98 -1.33 -18.20
CA ASP A 63 -8.22 -1.01 -19.40
C ASP A 63 -7.28 0.19 -19.20
N MET A 64 -7.34 0.85 -18.05
CA MET A 64 -6.54 2.03 -17.70
C MET A 64 -6.57 3.10 -18.81
N ILE A 65 -7.76 3.39 -19.32
CA ILE A 65 -7.97 4.32 -20.44
C ILE A 65 -7.39 5.70 -20.10
N GLY A 66 -6.50 6.21 -20.97
CA GLY A 66 -5.84 7.51 -20.80
C GLY A 66 -4.61 7.47 -19.88
N TYR A 67 -4.10 6.29 -19.52
CA TYR A 67 -2.91 6.16 -18.68
C TYR A 67 -1.68 6.84 -19.30
N GLU A 68 -1.42 6.61 -20.59
CA GLU A 68 -0.25 7.18 -21.26
C GLU A 68 -0.31 8.71 -21.29
N GLU A 69 -1.48 9.27 -21.58
CA GLU A 69 -1.70 10.71 -21.54
C GLU A 69 -1.53 11.30 -20.13
N SER A 70 -2.05 10.62 -19.10
CA SER A 70 -1.89 11.05 -17.71
C SER A 70 -0.42 11.04 -17.27
N ARG A 71 0.33 10.00 -17.65
CA ARG A 71 1.78 9.92 -17.42
C ARG A 71 2.52 11.08 -18.11
N ASP A 72 2.27 11.27 -19.41
CA ASP A 72 3.01 12.25 -20.23
C ASP A 72 2.68 13.70 -19.84
N ARG A 73 1.49 13.96 -19.27
CA ARG A 73 1.09 15.26 -18.71
C ARG A 73 1.58 15.50 -17.28
N GLY A 74 2.25 14.51 -16.67
CA GLY A 74 2.72 14.59 -15.28
C GLY A 74 1.59 14.60 -14.24
N GLU A 75 0.41 14.05 -14.56
CA GLU A 75 -0.72 13.99 -13.64
C GLU A 75 -0.42 13.05 -12.46
N ILE A 76 0.39 12.01 -12.68
CA ILE A 76 0.84 11.08 -11.64
C ILE A 76 1.74 11.80 -10.63
N ASP A 77 2.67 12.64 -11.11
CA ASP A 77 3.54 13.45 -10.25
C ASP A 77 2.74 14.46 -9.42
N LYS A 78 1.77 15.10 -10.03
CA LYS A 78 0.85 16.02 -9.33
C LYS A 78 0.05 15.31 -8.26
N TYR A 79 -0.44 14.10 -8.54
CA TYR A 79 -1.28 13.37 -7.60
C TYR A 79 -0.47 12.95 -6.37
N TYR A 80 0.68 12.29 -6.52
CA TYR A 80 1.46 11.79 -5.37
C TYR A 80 2.27 12.88 -4.66
N GLU A 81 2.52 14.03 -5.29
CA GLU A 81 3.28 15.16 -4.72
C GLU A 81 4.70 14.75 -4.25
N ASN A 82 5.16 13.57 -4.65
CA ASN A 82 6.49 13.05 -4.35
C ASN A 82 7.02 12.21 -5.52
N ARG A 83 8.16 12.64 -6.08
CA ARG A 83 8.71 12.04 -7.29
C ARG A 83 9.16 10.58 -7.12
N GLN A 84 9.60 10.18 -5.93
CA GLN A 84 10.01 8.80 -5.70
C GLN A 84 8.79 7.86 -5.69
N ILE A 85 7.70 8.29 -5.05
CA ILE A 85 6.41 7.57 -5.06
C ILE A 85 5.85 7.52 -6.47
N SER A 86 5.86 8.65 -7.21
CA SER A 86 5.38 8.70 -8.59
C SER A 86 6.14 7.74 -9.50
N ASN A 87 7.47 7.76 -9.46
CA ASN A 87 8.30 6.88 -10.28
C ASN A 87 8.06 5.39 -9.95
N TRP A 88 7.89 5.09 -8.67
CA TRP A 88 7.56 3.74 -8.23
C TRP A 88 6.19 3.32 -8.77
N MET A 89 5.16 4.15 -8.60
CA MET A 89 3.81 3.86 -9.09
C MET A 89 3.78 3.74 -10.62
N ILE A 90 4.49 4.60 -11.36
CA ILE A 90 4.61 4.49 -12.83
C ILE A 90 5.12 3.12 -13.22
N SER A 91 6.13 2.58 -12.54
CA SER A 91 6.66 1.24 -12.85
C SER A 91 5.63 0.13 -12.65
N TYR A 92 4.73 0.27 -11.67
CA TYR A 92 3.62 -0.66 -11.46
C TYR A 92 2.53 -0.54 -12.52
N LEU A 93 2.19 0.70 -12.87
CA LEU A 93 1.17 0.99 -13.87
C LEU A 93 1.60 0.55 -15.27
N GLU A 94 2.88 0.72 -15.62
CA GLU A 94 3.45 0.22 -16.87
C GLU A 94 3.40 -1.31 -16.96
N GLU A 95 3.71 -2.00 -15.86
CA GLU A 95 3.59 -3.46 -15.80
C GLU A 95 2.12 -3.89 -15.94
N ALA A 96 1.19 -3.23 -15.24
CA ALA A 96 -0.24 -3.55 -15.29
C ALA A 96 -0.89 -3.22 -16.65
N ASN A 97 -0.38 -2.21 -17.37
CA ASN A 97 -0.82 -1.85 -18.72
C ASN A 97 -0.32 -2.83 -19.80
N SER A 98 0.53 -3.79 -19.43
CA SER A 98 0.97 -4.85 -20.35
C SER A 98 -0.14 -5.87 -20.56
N PRO A 99 -0.39 -6.33 -21.82
CA PRO A 99 -1.43 -7.30 -22.13
C PRO A 99 -1.33 -8.64 -21.40
N SER A 100 -0.17 -8.95 -20.82
CA SER A 100 0.10 -10.17 -20.08
C SER A 100 -0.15 -10.05 -18.56
N CYS A 101 -0.45 -8.85 -18.06
CA CYS A 101 -0.55 -8.57 -16.64
C CYS A 101 -2.00 -8.25 -16.25
N GLY A 102 -2.62 -9.13 -15.48
CA GLY A 102 -3.99 -8.95 -14.97
C GLY A 102 -4.03 -8.51 -13.50
N ILE A 103 -3.17 -7.59 -13.07
CA ILE A 103 -3.11 -7.16 -11.66
C ILE A 103 -4.17 -6.09 -11.41
N TRP A 104 -5.39 -6.52 -11.09
CA TRP A 104 -6.54 -5.65 -10.82
C TRP A 104 -6.27 -4.58 -9.74
N SER A 105 -5.45 -4.89 -8.74
CA SER A 105 -5.14 -3.96 -7.65
C SER A 105 -4.35 -2.73 -8.12
N THR A 106 -3.48 -2.91 -9.12
CA THR A 106 -2.74 -1.81 -9.74
C THR A 106 -3.65 -0.98 -10.65
N GLN A 107 -4.53 -1.63 -11.42
CA GLN A 107 -5.56 -0.95 -12.22
C GLN A 107 -6.50 -0.14 -11.32
N TRP A 108 -6.82 -0.66 -10.13
CA TRP A 108 -7.59 0.07 -9.13
C TRP A 108 -6.83 1.27 -8.57
N SER A 109 -5.51 1.16 -8.35
CA SER A 109 -4.68 2.31 -7.97
C SER A 109 -4.73 3.43 -9.00
N TYR A 110 -4.72 3.08 -10.31
CA TYR A 110 -4.89 4.05 -11.37
C TYR A 110 -6.29 4.70 -11.36
N SER A 111 -7.34 3.91 -11.10
CA SER A 111 -8.70 4.43 -11.00
C SER A 111 -8.84 5.43 -9.84
N ILE A 112 -8.23 5.17 -8.68
CA ILE A 112 -8.18 6.11 -7.55
C ILE A 112 -7.44 7.41 -7.95
N LEU A 113 -6.25 7.29 -8.55
CA LEU A 113 -5.45 8.41 -9.04
C LEU A 113 -6.22 9.28 -10.03
N LYS A 114 -6.80 8.66 -11.05
CA LYS A 114 -7.56 9.32 -12.13
C LYS A 114 -8.73 10.16 -11.59
N ASN A 115 -9.33 9.73 -10.50
CA ASN A 115 -10.44 10.41 -9.83
C ASN A 115 -9.97 11.32 -8.66
N ASN A 116 -8.66 11.55 -8.51
CA ASN A 116 -8.07 12.33 -7.42
C ASN A 116 -8.56 11.87 -6.04
N GLY A 117 -8.74 10.53 -5.91
CA GLY A 117 -9.28 9.87 -4.73
C GLY A 117 -8.29 9.79 -3.58
N LEU A 118 -8.80 9.50 -2.39
CA LEU A 118 -8.01 9.22 -1.19
C LEU A 118 -8.41 7.87 -0.60
N CYS A 119 -7.48 7.28 0.12
CA CYS A 119 -7.67 6.09 0.92
C CYS A 119 -7.70 6.46 2.41
N ILE A 120 -8.46 5.70 3.20
CA ILE A 120 -8.40 5.71 4.66
C ILE A 120 -7.39 4.65 5.08
N ASN A 121 -6.33 5.05 5.80
CA ASN A 121 -5.36 4.15 6.40
C ASN A 121 -5.55 4.13 7.91
N PRO A 122 -5.82 2.97 8.54
CA PRO A 122 -5.91 2.89 9.99
C PRO A 122 -4.56 3.21 10.63
N THR A 123 -4.55 3.63 11.90
CA THR A 123 -3.34 3.88 12.69
C THR A 123 -2.96 2.69 13.59
N PHE A 124 -3.62 1.57 13.39
CA PHE A 124 -3.37 0.27 14.02
C PHE A 124 -3.61 -0.85 13.00
N ASN A 125 -2.87 -1.96 13.12
CA ASN A 125 -2.95 -3.03 12.13
C ASN A 125 -4.18 -3.93 12.38
N LEU A 126 -5.05 -4.02 11.38
CA LEU A 126 -6.32 -4.75 11.44
C LEU A 126 -6.31 -6.07 10.66
N VAL A 127 -5.29 -6.31 9.83
CA VAL A 127 -5.21 -7.50 8.99
C VAL A 127 -3.81 -8.08 8.98
N ASN A 128 -3.74 -9.40 8.88
CA ASN A 128 -2.50 -10.13 8.71
C ASN A 128 -2.58 -11.02 7.48
N ASN A 129 -1.53 -11.02 6.66
CA ASN A 129 -1.48 -11.88 5.49
C ASN A 129 -0.87 -13.23 5.84
N ILE A 130 -1.73 -14.20 6.15
CA ILE A 130 -1.32 -15.56 6.50
C ILE A 130 -0.67 -16.33 5.34
N GLY A 131 -0.84 -15.88 4.10
CA GLY A 131 -0.23 -16.48 2.91
C GLY A 131 1.30 -16.42 2.90
N PHE A 132 1.91 -15.61 3.76
CA PHE A 132 3.36 -15.61 3.95
C PHE A 132 3.88 -16.80 4.75
N PHE A 133 3.03 -17.48 5.52
CA PHE A 133 3.45 -18.59 6.38
C PHE A 133 3.36 -19.97 5.72
N ASP A 134 2.35 -20.21 4.86
CA ASP A 134 1.98 -21.57 4.48
C ASP A 134 2.37 -22.02 3.06
N ALA A 135 2.49 -21.15 2.11
CA ALA A 135 3.00 -21.48 0.78
C ALA A 135 3.30 -20.22 -0.03
N PRO A 136 4.52 -20.02 -0.50
CA PRO A 136 4.82 -18.93 -1.41
C PRO A 136 4.13 -19.18 -2.76
N THR A 137 2.99 -18.56 -2.98
CA THR A 137 2.25 -18.63 -4.25
C THR A 137 2.84 -17.74 -5.34
N SER A 138 3.80 -16.88 -4.99
CA SER A 138 4.50 -16.02 -5.94
C SER A 138 5.88 -15.69 -5.38
N GLY A 139 6.97 -16.01 -6.01
CA GLY A 139 8.37 -15.86 -5.56
C GLY A 139 8.85 -14.51 -4.98
N ILE A 140 7.93 -13.73 -4.42
CA ILE A 140 8.14 -12.40 -3.83
C ILE A 140 8.32 -12.46 -2.29
N HIS A 141 8.26 -13.65 -1.68
CA HIS A 141 7.97 -13.88 -0.27
C HIS A 141 9.05 -13.49 0.74
N GLU A 142 10.31 -13.62 0.39
CA GLU A 142 11.40 -13.30 1.34
C GLU A 142 11.48 -11.80 1.68
N SER A 143 11.00 -10.94 0.77
CA SER A 143 11.04 -9.49 0.94
C SER A 143 9.88 -8.95 1.81
N PHE A 144 8.78 -9.69 1.88
CA PHE A 144 7.56 -9.30 2.59
C PHE A 144 7.38 -10.01 3.94
N SER A 145 8.29 -10.89 4.37
CA SER A 145 8.21 -11.58 5.66
C SER A 145 8.15 -10.62 6.85
N SER A 146 8.74 -9.42 6.72
CA SER A 146 8.64 -8.38 7.75
C SER A 146 7.22 -7.86 7.98
N TYR A 147 6.31 -8.02 7.03
CA TYR A 147 4.89 -7.65 7.20
C TYR A 147 4.12 -8.64 8.06
N SER A 148 4.60 -9.86 8.24
CA SER A 148 3.98 -10.87 9.10
C SER A 148 4.12 -10.56 10.59
N ASP A 149 5.07 -9.71 10.97
CA ASP A 149 5.41 -9.43 12.36
C ASP A 149 4.53 -8.31 12.97
N TYR A 150 3.67 -7.68 12.17
CA TYR A 150 2.73 -6.69 12.69
C TYR A 150 1.59 -7.37 13.45
N MET A 151 1.52 -7.11 14.74
CA MET A 151 0.46 -7.65 15.60
C MET A 151 -0.89 -7.08 15.20
N LEU A 152 -1.91 -7.94 15.21
CA LEU A 152 -3.30 -7.50 15.07
C LEU A 152 -3.72 -6.75 16.33
N GLU A 153 -4.32 -5.57 16.13
CA GLU A 153 -4.79 -4.73 17.21
C GLU A 153 -6.31 -4.77 17.30
N ASN A 154 -6.81 -4.72 18.54
CA ASN A 154 -8.23 -4.57 18.81
C ASN A 154 -8.51 -3.10 19.07
N PHE A 155 -9.48 -2.55 18.34
CA PHE A 155 -9.95 -1.21 18.64
C PHE A 155 -11.36 -1.27 19.27
N SER A 156 -11.59 -0.43 20.28
CA SER A 156 -12.87 -0.32 20.97
C SER A 156 -13.62 0.97 20.65
N HIS A 157 -12.90 1.96 20.16
CA HIS A 157 -13.43 3.28 19.83
C HIS A 157 -12.72 3.83 18.60
N ILE A 158 -13.40 4.65 17.81
CA ILE A 158 -12.84 5.30 16.63
C ILE A 158 -12.78 6.81 16.83
N GLU A 159 -11.55 7.33 16.85
CA GLU A 159 -11.28 8.77 16.85
C GLU A 159 -11.16 9.23 15.40
N HIS A 160 -12.10 10.05 14.98
CA HIS A 160 -12.15 10.55 13.61
C HIS A 160 -11.29 11.81 13.47
N PRO A 161 -10.52 11.97 12.38
CA PRO A 161 -9.96 13.27 12.03
C PRO A 161 -11.06 14.33 11.87
N ASP A 162 -10.79 15.54 12.34
CA ASP A 162 -11.73 16.66 12.22
C ASP A 162 -12.00 17.04 10.76
N GLU A 163 -10.97 16.95 9.91
CA GLU A 163 -11.02 17.30 8.51
C GLU A 163 -10.41 16.21 7.62
N ILE A 164 -10.86 16.19 6.35
CA ILE A 164 -10.25 15.35 5.31
C ILE A 164 -9.01 16.08 4.79
N GLN A 165 -7.90 15.88 5.47
CA GLN A 165 -6.61 16.47 5.12
C GLN A 165 -5.62 15.38 4.70
N TYR A 166 -5.09 15.51 3.49
CA TYR A 166 -3.98 14.69 3.02
C TYR A 166 -2.65 15.30 3.46
N ASP A 167 -1.80 14.46 4.07
CA ASP A 167 -0.44 14.82 4.43
C ASP A 167 0.54 13.88 3.72
N VAL A 168 1.21 14.39 2.69
CA VAL A 168 2.20 13.67 1.90
C VAL A 168 3.33 13.07 2.75
N SER A 169 3.61 13.65 3.92
CA SER A 169 4.66 13.15 4.80
C SER A 169 4.40 11.72 5.30
N ASN A 170 3.14 11.33 5.48
CA ASN A 170 2.75 9.98 5.88
C ASN A 170 3.07 8.97 4.76
N ASP A 171 2.69 9.29 3.52
CA ASP A 171 2.97 8.45 2.35
C ASP A 171 4.49 8.35 2.09
N VAL A 172 5.22 9.44 2.28
CA VAL A 172 6.69 9.45 2.16
C VAL A 172 7.34 8.59 3.25
N LEU A 173 6.81 8.62 4.46
CA LEU A 173 7.30 7.80 5.57
C LEU A 173 7.08 6.31 5.28
N GLU A 174 5.89 5.93 4.83
CA GLU A 174 5.57 4.56 4.44
C GLU A 174 6.42 4.10 3.26
N PHE A 175 6.53 4.92 2.22
CA PHE A 175 7.36 4.61 1.06
C PHE A 175 8.81 4.32 1.43
N LYS A 176 9.45 5.20 2.22
CA LYS A 176 10.87 5.07 2.57
C LYS A 176 11.18 3.90 3.50
N ASN A 177 10.33 3.68 4.49
CA ASN A 177 10.63 2.73 5.55
C ASN A 177 10.05 1.33 5.28
N ILE A 178 9.06 1.23 4.41
CA ILE A 178 8.39 -0.04 4.11
C ILE A 178 8.57 -0.38 2.63
N ILE A 179 7.96 0.38 1.73
CA ILE A 179 7.88 0.04 0.30
C ILE A 179 9.27 -0.03 -0.33
N GLN A 180 10.11 0.99 -0.11
CA GLN A 180 11.47 1.04 -0.68
C GLN A 180 12.36 -0.10 -0.19
N LEU A 181 12.15 -0.61 1.02
CA LEU A 181 12.93 -1.70 1.61
C LEU A 181 12.41 -3.09 1.24
N THR A 182 11.15 -3.20 0.85
CA THR A 182 10.49 -4.49 0.61
C THR A 182 10.18 -4.76 -0.86
N ASP A 183 10.04 -3.72 -1.71
CA ASP A 183 9.76 -3.90 -3.13
C ASP A 183 11.02 -4.34 -3.90
N PRO A 184 11.02 -5.55 -4.50
CA PRO A 184 12.17 -6.07 -5.23
C PRO A 184 12.60 -5.19 -6.43
N ARG A 185 11.69 -4.36 -6.96
CA ARG A 185 11.98 -3.46 -8.09
C ARG A 185 12.81 -2.25 -7.67
N LEU A 186 12.66 -1.82 -6.41
CA LEU A 186 13.42 -0.72 -5.83
C LEU A 186 14.75 -1.18 -5.22
N LEU A 187 14.85 -2.45 -4.86
CA LEU A 187 16.08 -3.01 -4.33
C LEU A 187 17.14 -3.09 -5.45
N ASN A 188 18.22 -2.36 -5.27
CA ASN A 188 19.34 -2.43 -6.19
C ASN A 188 19.87 -3.85 -6.28
N LYS A 189 19.79 -4.52 -7.46
CA LYS A 189 20.21 -5.90 -7.69
C LYS A 189 21.66 -6.16 -7.20
N GLY A 190 22.52 -5.15 -7.27
CA GLY A 190 23.89 -5.22 -6.75
C GLY A 190 23.94 -5.32 -5.22
N LEU A 191 23.11 -4.54 -4.52
CA LEU A 191 23.01 -4.56 -3.06
C LEU A 191 22.39 -5.87 -2.57
N ILE A 192 21.36 -6.38 -3.23
CA ILE A 192 20.75 -7.70 -2.91
C ILE A 192 21.80 -8.80 -3.03
N ASN A 193 22.57 -8.83 -4.13
CA ASN A 193 23.59 -9.84 -4.33
C ASN A 193 24.74 -9.72 -3.32
N PHE A 194 25.09 -8.51 -2.90
CA PHE A 194 26.05 -8.27 -1.84
C PHE A 194 25.54 -8.81 -0.48
N ILE A 195 24.30 -8.49 -0.12
CA ILE A 195 23.68 -8.97 1.13
C ILE A 195 23.54 -10.49 1.11
N LYS A 196 23.09 -11.10 0.01
CA LYS A 196 23.01 -12.58 -0.13
C LYS A 196 24.37 -13.25 0.02
N ARG A 197 25.43 -12.65 -0.52
CA ARG A 197 26.81 -13.15 -0.35
C ARG A 197 27.29 -13.03 1.10
N ALA A 198 27.02 -11.88 1.75
CA ALA A 198 27.40 -11.66 3.14
C ALA A 198 26.68 -12.65 4.08
N ILE A 199 25.37 -12.85 3.91
CA ILE A 199 24.59 -13.84 4.69
C ILE A 199 25.13 -15.25 4.47
N LYS A 200 25.41 -15.64 3.22
CA LYS A 200 25.96 -16.97 2.91
C LYS A 200 27.33 -17.20 3.56
N THR A 201 28.17 -16.17 3.59
CA THR A 201 29.50 -16.25 4.25
C THR A 201 29.34 -16.42 5.77
N VAL A 202 28.42 -15.68 6.39
CA VAL A 202 28.11 -15.78 7.83
C VAL A 202 27.56 -17.17 8.16
N LEU A 203 26.60 -17.68 7.39
CA LEU A 203 26.01 -19.01 7.61
C LEU A 203 27.04 -20.13 7.45
N ASN A 204 27.98 -20.05 6.50
CA ASN A 204 29.06 -21.03 6.33
C ASN A 204 30.02 -21.04 7.53
N LEU A 205 30.28 -19.88 8.15
CA LEU A 205 31.11 -19.80 9.38
C LEU A 205 30.46 -20.46 10.60
N PHE A 206 29.14 -20.62 10.61
CA PHE A 206 28.39 -21.33 11.67
C PHE A 206 28.25 -22.85 11.40
N HIS A 207 28.43 -23.30 10.15
CA HIS A 207 28.33 -24.73 9.80
C HIS A 207 29.69 -25.45 9.88
N GLU A 208 30.81 -24.73 10.02
CA GLU A 208 32.15 -25.28 10.19
C GLU A 208 32.58 -25.40 11.68
N ARG A 209 31.65 -25.26 12.60
CA ARG A 209 31.84 -25.50 14.02
C ARG A 209 30.88 -26.59 14.51
#